data_49ea6140bd296a30a5ab074e474f33a7
#
_entry.id   49ea6140bd296a30a5ab074e474f33a7
#
_cell.length_a   1.000
_cell.length_b   1.000
_cell.length_c   1.000
_cell.angle_alpha   90.00
_cell.angle_beta   90.00
_cell.angle_gamma   90.00
#
_symmetry.space_group_name_H-M   'P 1'
#
loop_
_entity.id
_entity.type
_entity.pdbx_description
1 polymer ?
#
loop_
_entity_poly.entity_id
_entity_poly.type
_entity_poly.pdbx_seq_one_letter_code
_entity_poly.pdbx_strand_id
1 'polypeptide(L)'
;MDKRLLNVSLLGLAFMFVFTAFQTMGNIEKTILKSIQNDYPSFTGDGYTSLSIIYVVFALCNWISPSIISFAGSRIAMFIGSCCYTMFLVSFLWPTTFLLYFMSAIIGFGASVIWTGQGAYLTLNSDSSTMSRNSGIFWALLQMSMFLGNTFVFFVLRDKNHLDESTRTLVFTVLIAVCFLGTLLFLLLRSPVSSEGTENERGETLSPIQEIKNSFTLFLTEDMCLLNMSFFFTGLHLSFYSGVYSSSIGFTTTMGTNSKQLVGLSGILIGVGEILGGFLFSILGKKSSDNNIESKGFSHSAVVALGFIINIVAYGLIFINLPDDSPFGDTTAKSFIEPNQYLAILCSFLLGFGDSCFNTQIYNVIGQRYSVNSAPAMALFKFMQSIAAAISFFYSNHFGMYVQLILLVITLIMGTLSFFKVDKSIDNRYKVF
;
A
#
# COMPACT_ATOMS: atom_id res chain seq x y z
N MET A 1 -19.26 -3.51 25.05
CA MET A 1 -18.60 -3.61 23.74
C MET A 1 -18.03 -5.01 23.61
N ASP A 2 -18.29 -5.69 22.52
CA ASP A 2 -17.75 -7.02 22.26
C ASP A 2 -16.21 -6.99 22.34
N LYS A 3 -15.60 -7.92 23.06
CA LYS A 3 -14.14 -7.97 23.27
C LYS A 3 -13.39 -8.11 21.92
N ARG A 4 -13.98 -8.83 20.95
CA ARG A 4 -13.42 -9.00 19.61
C ARG A 4 -13.44 -7.70 18.84
N LEU A 5 -14.55 -6.96 18.89
CA LEU A 5 -14.67 -5.66 18.23
C LEU A 5 -13.68 -4.63 18.83
N LEU A 6 -13.51 -4.66 20.17
CA LEU A 6 -12.50 -3.82 20.82
C LEU A 6 -11.08 -4.12 20.34
N ASN A 7 -10.73 -5.42 20.24
CA ASN A 7 -9.42 -5.86 19.72
C ASN A 7 -9.18 -5.39 18.28
N VAL A 8 -10.18 -5.51 17.41
CA VAL A 8 -10.10 -5.08 16.01
C VAL A 8 -9.98 -3.55 15.90
N SER A 9 -10.75 -2.81 16.70
CA SER A 9 -10.66 -1.34 16.71
C SER A 9 -9.31 -0.87 17.22
N LEU A 10 -8.76 -1.50 18.26
CA LEU A 10 -7.44 -1.18 18.79
C LEU A 10 -6.32 -1.53 17.79
N LEU A 11 -6.45 -2.67 17.08
CA LEU A 11 -5.57 -3.04 15.99
C LEU A 11 -5.57 -1.97 14.88
N GLY A 12 -6.75 -1.56 14.44
CA GLY A 12 -6.92 -0.52 13.40
C GLY A 12 -6.32 0.81 13.83
N LEU A 13 -6.53 1.23 15.08
CA LEU A 13 -5.92 2.45 15.64
C LEU A 13 -4.39 2.36 15.69
N ALA A 14 -3.83 1.23 16.16
CA ALA A 14 -2.38 1.05 16.19
C ALA A 14 -1.77 1.14 14.78
N PHE A 15 -2.40 0.48 13.80
CA PHE A 15 -2.02 0.61 12.40
C PHE A 15 -2.18 2.03 11.87
N MET A 16 -3.29 2.70 12.15
CA MET A 16 -3.52 4.08 11.74
C MET A 16 -2.36 4.99 12.19
N PHE A 17 -1.92 4.91 13.43
CA PHE A 17 -0.83 5.74 13.94
C PHE A 17 0.53 5.39 13.30
N VAL A 18 0.90 4.11 13.23
CA VAL A 18 2.18 3.69 12.61
C VAL A 18 2.20 4.05 11.13
N PHE A 19 1.10 3.80 10.41
CA PHE A 19 1.02 4.07 8.98
C PHE A 19 0.79 5.54 8.64
N THR A 20 0.24 6.36 9.57
CA THR A 20 0.27 7.83 9.43
C THR A 20 1.71 8.31 9.22
N ALA A 21 2.65 7.79 9.98
CA ALA A 21 4.05 8.16 9.82
C ALA A 21 4.68 7.55 8.55
N PHE A 22 4.50 6.25 8.32
CA PHE A 22 5.15 5.55 7.22
C PHE A 22 4.64 5.96 5.83
N GLN A 23 3.33 6.00 5.62
CA GLN A 23 2.76 6.37 4.31
C GLN A 23 3.06 7.84 3.98
N THR A 24 3.00 8.72 5.00
CA THR A 24 3.41 10.11 4.83
C THR A 24 4.89 10.21 4.47
N MET A 25 5.74 9.46 5.17
CA MET A 25 7.16 9.43 4.87
C MET A 25 7.43 8.94 3.45
N GLY A 26 6.83 7.83 3.02
CA GLY A 26 6.97 7.31 1.65
C GLY A 26 6.61 8.35 0.59
N ASN A 27 5.56 9.13 0.84
CA ASN A 27 5.09 10.18 -0.07
C ASN A 27 6.07 11.36 -0.20
N ILE A 28 6.80 11.71 0.87
CA ILE A 28 7.71 12.87 0.89
C ILE A 28 9.20 12.48 0.90
N GLU A 29 9.54 11.20 1.01
CA GLU A 29 10.91 10.72 1.26
C GLU A 29 11.90 11.24 0.21
N LYS A 30 11.57 11.07 -1.07
CA LYS A 30 12.42 11.55 -2.17
C LYS A 30 12.66 13.06 -2.08
N THR A 31 11.62 13.83 -1.78
CA THR A 31 11.69 15.30 -1.67
C THR A 31 12.58 15.71 -0.49
N ILE A 32 12.42 15.06 0.67
CA ILE A 32 13.23 15.36 1.86
C ILE A 32 14.70 14.97 1.65
N LEU A 33 14.96 13.77 1.15
CA LEU A 33 16.34 13.31 0.94
C LEU A 33 17.06 14.15 -0.12
N LYS A 34 16.35 14.62 -1.14
CA LYS A 34 16.90 15.58 -2.11
C LYS A 34 17.29 16.91 -1.45
N SER A 35 16.47 17.40 -0.52
CA SER A 35 16.81 18.60 0.27
C SER A 35 18.05 18.38 1.15
N ILE A 36 18.17 17.20 1.78
CA ILE A 36 19.37 16.83 2.56
C ILE A 36 20.62 16.79 1.66
N GLN A 37 20.53 16.20 0.46
CA GLN A 37 21.64 16.19 -0.51
C GLN A 37 22.10 17.61 -0.88
N ASN A 38 21.18 18.54 -1.03
CA ASN A 38 21.50 19.93 -1.35
C ASN A 38 22.25 20.63 -0.19
N ASP A 39 21.87 20.36 1.06
CA ASP A 39 22.49 20.94 2.24
C ASP A 39 23.83 20.25 2.62
N TYR A 40 23.90 18.95 2.41
CA TYR A 40 25.02 18.08 2.77
C TYR A 40 25.50 17.25 1.57
N PRO A 41 26.40 17.77 0.72
CA PRO A 41 26.85 17.08 -0.52
C PRO A 41 27.53 15.71 -0.27
N SER A 42 27.99 15.45 0.95
CA SER A 42 28.52 14.12 1.33
C SER A 42 27.44 13.04 1.52
N PHE A 43 26.17 13.44 1.66
CA PHE A 43 25.06 12.53 1.74
C PHE A 43 24.63 12.11 0.34
N THR A 44 24.76 10.84 0.01
CA THR A 44 24.42 10.25 -1.30
C THR A 44 23.20 9.34 -1.26
N GLY A 45 22.46 9.32 -0.12
CA GLY A 45 21.26 8.50 0.05
C GLY A 45 20.13 8.94 -0.85
N ASP A 46 19.41 7.98 -1.43
CA ASP A 46 18.35 8.21 -2.39
C ASP A 46 17.03 7.58 -1.92
N GLY A 47 15.92 8.32 -2.03
CA GLY A 47 14.60 7.90 -1.54
C GLY A 47 14.02 6.73 -2.32
N TYR A 48 14.13 6.72 -3.64
CA TYR A 48 13.61 5.57 -4.40
C TYR A 48 14.42 4.30 -4.15
N THR A 49 15.74 4.43 -3.97
CA THR A 49 16.60 3.30 -3.59
C THR A 49 16.22 2.76 -2.20
N SER A 50 15.99 3.65 -1.23
CA SER A 50 15.52 3.29 0.11
C SER A 50 14.19 2.52 0.04
N LEU A 51 13.19 3.05 -0.65
CA LEU A 51 11.89 2.40 -0.85
C LEU A 51 12.02 1.06 -1.57
N SER A 52 12.88 0.98 -2.60
CA SER A 52 13.16 -0.29 -3.30
C SER A 52 13.71 -1.36 -2.33
N ILE A 53 14.68 -1.01 -1.48
CA ILE A 53 15.24 -1.92 -0.47
C ILE A 53 14.14 -2.39 0.49
N ILE A 54 13.29 -1.48 0.98
CA ILE A 54 12.16 -1.82 1.86
C ILE A 54 11.30 -2.91 1.22
N TYR A 55 10.88 -2.71 -0.03
CA TYR A 55 9.97 -3.64 -0.70
C TYR A 55 10.63 -4.96 -1.12
N VAL A 56 11.94 -4.97 -1.48
CA VAL A 56 12.68 -6.22 -1.72
C VAL A 56 12.75 -7.06 -0.44
N VAL A 57 13.17 -6.46 0.67
CA VAL A 57 13.29 -7.17 1.94
C VAL A 57 11.91 -7.61 2.44
N PHE A 58 10.89 -6.76 2.29
CA PHE A 58 9.51 -7.12 2.60
C PHE A 58 9.07 -8.38 1.83
N ALA A 59 9.29 -8.42 0.52
CA ALA A 59 8.92 -9.57 -0.30
C ALA A 59 9.64 -10.85 0.14
N LEU A 60 10.96 -10.78 0.34
CA LEU A 60 11.76 -11.95 0.76
C LEU A 60 11.37 -12.44 2.16
N CYS A 61 11.14 -11.53 3.10
CA CYS A 61 10.81 -11.88 4.47
C CYS A 61 9.37 -12.39 4.64
N ASN A 62 8.47 -12.16 3.68
CA ASN A 62 7.12 -12.73 3.70
C ASN A 62 7.11 -14.26 3.78
N TRP A 63 8.15 -14.92 3.25
CA TRP A 63 8.27 -16.38 3.30
C TRP A 63 8.59 -16.92 4.70
N ILE A 64 9.24 -16.14 5.55
CA ILE A 64 9.63 -16.54 6.91
C ILE A 64 8.70 -15.97 7.99
N SER A 65 7.93 -14.93 7.67
CA SER A 65 7.04 -14.25 8.63
C SER A 65 5.99 -15.17 9.28
N PRO A 66 5.34 -16.12 8.58
CA PRO A 66 4.43 -17.06 9.22
C PRO A 66 5.09 -17.87 10.35
N SER A 67 6.34 -18.30 10.15
CA SER A 67 7.11 -19.02 11.18
C SER A 67 7.41 -18.15 12.40
N ILE A 68 7.72 -16.86 12.19
CA ILE A 68 7.91 -15.90 13.28
C ILE A 68 6.61 -15.70 14.07
N ILE A 69 5.48 -15.57 13.37
CA ILE A 69 4.15 -15.43 13.99
C ILE A 69 3.79 -16.66 14.80
N SER A 70 4.07 -17.86 14.27
CA SER A 70 3.84 -19.12 14.96
C SER A 70 4.63 -19.24 16.27
N PHE A 71 5.88 -18.76 16.27
CA PHE A 71 6.76 -18.83 17.43
C PHE A 71 6.46 -17.74 18.47
N ALA A 72 6.39 -16.46 18.04
CA ALA A 72 6.25 -15.31 18.94
C ALA A 72 4.80 -14.95 19.25
N GLY A 73 3.85 -15.43 18.45
CA GLY A 73 2.47 -14.98 18.45
C GLY A 73 2.28 -13.64 17.71
N SER A 74 1.09 -13.43 17.15
CA SER A 74 0.79 -12.25 16.31
C SER A 74 0.99 -10.91 17.03
N ARG A 75 0.69 -10.83 18.33
CA ARG A 75 0.79 -9.58 19.10
C ARG A 75 2.24 -9.11 19.27
N ILE A 76 3.12 -10.01 19.73
CA ILE A 76 4.55 -9.71 19.94
C ILE A 76 5.21 -9.42 18.58
N ALA A 77 4.88 -10.20 17.57
CA ALA A 77 5.41 -10.03 16.23
C ALA A 77 5.04 -8.64 15.65
N MET A 78 3.78 -8.20 15.79
CA MET A 78 3.35 -6.86 15.34
C MET A 78 4.04 -5.75 16.14
N PHE A 79 4.25 -5.92 17.44
CA PHE A 79 5.00 -4.97 18.25
C PHE A 79 6.46 -4.85 17.76
N ILE A 80 7.15 -5.96 17.53
CA ILE A 80 8.52 -5.97 16.97
C ILE A 80 8.53 -5.29 15.60
N GLY A 81 7.58 -5.64 14.72
CA GLY A 81 7.42 -5.00 13.42
C GLY A 81 7.28 -3.48 13.54
N SER A 82 6.40 -2.99 14.43
CA SER A 82 6.19 -1.56 14.63
C SER A 82 7.43 -0.83 15.22
N CYS A 83 8.23 -1.50 16.04
CA CYS A 83 9.52 -0.96 16.47
C CYS A 83 10.46 -0.71 15.28
N CYS A 84 10.48 -1.60 14.27
CA CYS A 84 11.28 -1.39 13.07
C CYS A 84 10.85 -0.13 12.31
N TYR A 85 9.55 0.15 12.21
CA TYR A 85 9.04 1.39 11.62
C TYR A 85 9.49 2.63 12.40
N THR A 86 9.40 2.59 13.73
CA THR A 86 9.86 3.70 14.58
C THR A 86 11.36 3.93 14.43
N MET A 87 12.18 2.86 14.41
CA MET A 87 13.63 2.96 14.24
C MET A 87 14.01 3.54 12.87
N PHE A 88 13.30 3.16 11.80
CA PHE A 88 13.50 3.73 10.48
C PHE A 88 13.27 5.25 10.49
N LEU A 89 12.17 5.73 11.08
CA LEU A 89 11.90 7.17 11.18
C LEU A 89 12.94 7.90 12.03
N VAL A 90 13.36 7.32 13.14
CA VAL A 90 14.41 7.88 14.01
C VAL A 90 15.73 8.06 13.27
N SER A 91 16.06 7.18 12.33
CA SER A 91 17.30 7.25 11.55
C SER A 91 17.42 8.53 10.70
N PHE A 92 16.32 9.17 10.34
CA PHE A 92 16.34 10.43 9.59
C PHE A 92 16.78 11.66 10.42
N LEU A 93 16.87 11.53 11.74
CA LEU A 93 17.43 12.60 12.59
C LEU A 93 18.97 12.69 12.45
N TRP A 94 19.62 11.62 12.00
CA TRP A 94 21.07 11.56 11.72
C TRP A 94 21.30 10.99 10.31
N PRO A 95 21.01 11.74 9.27
CA PRO A 95 20.97 11.21 7.91
C PRO A 95 22.39 10.85 7.43
N THR A 96 22.67 9.55 7.35
CA THR A 96 23.83 9.01 6.64
C THR A 96 23.37 7.96 5.65
N THR A 97 24.06 7.85 4.52
CA THR A 97 23.69 6.93 3.44
C THR A 97 23.62 5.48 3.92
N PHE A 98 24.60 5.06 4.73
CA PHE A 98 24.63 3.71 5.29
C PHE A 98 23.43 3.45 6.22
N LEU A 99 23.15 4.38 7.15
CA LEU A 99 22.06 4.24 8.11
C LEU A 99 20.70 4.21 7.41
N LEU A 100 20.50 5.03 6.38
CA LEU A 100 19.29 5.03 5.58
C LEU A 100 19.03 3.64 4.99
N TYR A 101 19.98 3.07 4.25
CA TYR A 101 19.76 1.78 3.57
C TYR A 101 19.71 0.60 4.54
N PHE A 102 20.49 0.63 5.63
CA PHE A 102 20.42 -0.37 6.68
C PHE A 102 19.05 -0.38 7.36
N MET A 103 18.52 0.80 7.72
CA MET A 103 17.19 0.91 8.34
C MET A 103 16.06 0.61 7.34
N SER A 104 16.26 0.86 6.05
CA SER A 104 15.33 0.41 4.98
C SER A 104 15.21 -1.12 4.96
N ALA A 105 16.30 -1.85 5.14
CA ALA A 105 16.23 -3.31 5.26
C ALA A 105 15.52 -3.75 6.55
N ILE A 106 15.78 -3.09 7.66
CA ILE A 106 15.14 -3.39 8.96
C ILE A 106 13.63 -3.15 8.88
N ILE A 107 13.18 -2.03 8.32
CA ILE A 107 11.73 -1.78 8.18
C ILE A 107 11.09 -2.74 7.17
N GLY A 108 11.78 -3.16 6.11
CA GLY A 108 11.29 -4.18 5.18
C GLY A 108 10.99 -5.51 5.89
N PHE A 109 11.88 -5.95 6.78
CA PHE A 109 11.61 -7.08 7.68
C PHE A 109 10.43 -6.80 8.60
N GLY A 110 10.40 -5.63 9.27
CA GLY A 110 9.28 -5.22 10.13
C GLY A 110 7.95 -5.21 9.41
N ALA A 111 7.92 -4.78 8.14
CA ALA A 111 6.72 -4.77 7.31
C ALA A 111 6.17 -6.18 7.07
N SER A 112 7.02 -7.15 6.75
CA SER A 112 6.57 -8.52 6.55
C SER A 112 5.95 -9.12 7.81
N VAL A 113 6.53 -8.86 8.95
CA VAL A 113 6.08 -9.38 10.24
C VAL A 113 4.78 -8.69 10.70
N ILE A 114 4.68 -7.36 10.58
CA ILE A 114 3.50 -6.62 11.04
C ILE A 114 2.25 -6.95 10.21
N TRP A 115 2.39 -7.05 8.87
CA TRP A 115 1.29 -7.37 7.98
C TRP A 115 0.82 -8.83 8.11
N THR A 116 1.74 -9.77 8.24
CA THR A 116 1.38 -11.19 8.49
C THR A 116 0.72 -11.35 9.86
N GLY A 117 1.25 -10.66 10.89
CA GLY A 117 0.67 -10.64 12.23
C GLY A 117 -0.72 -10.02 12.27
N GLN A 118 -0.95 -8.96 11.50
CA GLN A 118 -2.25 -8.31 11.36
C GLN A 118 -3.30 -9.26 10.79
N GLY A 119 -2.98 -9.96 9.68
CA GLY A 119 -3.89 -10.92 9.09
C GLY A 119 -4.27 -12.04 10.07
N ALA A 120 -3.29 -12.63 10.74
CA ALA A 120 -3.50 -13.66 11.75
C ALA A 120 -4.35 -13.16 12.93
N TYR A 121 -4.04 -11.97 13.46
CA TYR A 121 -4.77 -11.41 14.59
C TYR A 121 -6.21 -11.04 14.25
N LEU A 122 -6.44 -10.48 13.06
CA LEU A 122 -7.78 -10.13 12.57
C LEU A 122 -8.64 -11.38 12.40
N THR A 123 -8.07 -12.46 11.84
CA THR A 123 -8.76 -13.74 11.67
C THR A 123 -9.12 -14.35 13.02
N LEU A 124 -8.20 -14.36 14.00
CA LEU A 124 -8.46 -14.88 15.35
C LEU A 124 -9.52 -14.09 16.13
N ASN A 125 -9.76 -12.82 15.79
CA ASN A 125 -10.79 -11.97 16.41
C ASN A 125 -12.08 -11.88 15.56
N SER A 126 -12.23 -12.73 14.53
CA SER A 126 -13.38 -12.72 13.65
C SER A 126 -13.92 -14.15 13.47
N ASP A 127 -15.19 -14.25 13.14
CA ASP A 127 -15.86 -15.43 12.64
C ASP A 127 -16.44 -15.17 11.24
N SER A 128 -17.04 -16.17 10.61
CA SER A 128 -17.59 -16.07 9.26
C SER A 128 -18.62 -14.93 9.12
N SER A 129 -19.36 -14.61 10.18
CA SER A 129 -20.38 -13.57 10.18
C SER A 129 -19.82 -12.16 10.42
N THR A 130 -18.66 -12.04 11.11
CA THR A 130 -18.08 -10.78 11.53
C THR A 130 -16.84 -10.37 10.74
N MET A 131 -16.24 -11.27 9.95
CA MET A 131 -14.99 -11.02 9.23
C MET A 131 -15.08 -9.82 8.29
N SER A 132 -16.14 -9.70 7.50
CA SER A 132 -16.34 -8.59 6.58
C SER A 132 -16.42 -7.24 7.31
N ARG A 133 -17.20 -7.19 8.40
CA ARG A 133 -17.33 -5.97 9.24
C ARG A 133 -15.98 -5.60 9.87
N ASN A 134 -15.28 -6.57 10.45
CA ASN A 134 -14.03 -6.35 11.17
C ASN A 134 -12.89 -5.91 10.21
N SER A 135 -12.82 -6.53 9.03
CA SER A 135 -11.92 -6.08 7.96
C SER A 135 -12.24 -4.66 7.51
N GLY A 136 -13.53 -4.34 7.33
CA GLY A 136 -13.96 -2.98 6.94
C GLY A 136 -13.55 -1.93 7.97
N ILE A 137 -13.71 -2.19 9.27
CA ILE A 137 -13.28 -1.29 10.35
C ILE A 137 -11.76 -1.10 10.33
N PHE A 138 -11.00 -2.19 10.21
CA PHE A 138 -9.55 -2.13 10.13
C PHE A 138 -9.07 -1.27 8.95
N TRP A 139 -9.58 -1.54 7.76
CA TRP A 139 -9.18 -0.81 6.55
C TRP A 139 -9.61 0.66 6.60
N ALA A 140 -10.79 0.97 7.12
CA ALA A 140 -11.24 2.36 7.28
C ALA A 140 -10.30 3.16 8.18
N LEU A 141 -9.90 2.59 9.33
CA LEU A 141 -8.94 3.22 10.24
C LEU A 141 -7.56 3.36 9.59
N LEU A 142 -7.09 2.33 8.87
CA LEU A 142 -5.81 2.37 8.17
C LEU A 142 -5.79 3.49 7.12
N GLN A 143 -6.82 3.63 6.30
CA GLN A 143 -6.86 4.65 5.25
C GLN A 143 -6.94 6.09 5.78
N MET A 144 -7.46 6.29 7.00
CA MET A 144 -7.37 7.60 7.66
C MET A 144 -5.91 8.04 7.89
N SER A 145 -4.97 7.12 7.92
CA SER A 145 -3.54 7.41 8.10
C SER A 145 -2.98 8.33 6.99
N MET A 146 -3.30 8.06 5.74
CA MET A 146 -2.87 8.91 4.61
C MET A 146 -3.44 10.33 4.74
N PHE A 147 -4.71 10.44 5.10
CA PHE A 147 -5.34 11.76 5.28
C PHE A 147 -4.67 12.56 6.40
N LEU A 148 -4.50 11.98 7.59
CA LEU A 148 -3.95 12.67 8.76
C LEU A 148 -2.50 13.12 8.54
N GLY A 149 -1.65 12.21 8.07
CA GLY A 149 -0.23 12.48 7.89
C GLY A 149 0.05 13.49 6.78
N ASN A 150 -0.63 13.35 5.63
CA ASN A 150 -0.45 14.29 4.53
C ASN A 150 -1.08 15.65 4.80
N THR A 151 -2.15 15.73 5.61
CA THR A 151 -2.69 17.00 6.09
C THR A 151 -1.65 17.75 6.94
N PHE A 152 -0.97 17.04 7.85
CA PHE A 152 0.14 17.64 8.62
C PHE A 152 1.24 18.18 7.69
N VAL A 153 1.70 17.36 6.73
CA VAL A 153 2.74 17.77 5.77
C VAL A 153 2.30 18.95 4.94
N PHE A 154 1.05 18.97 4.47
CA PHE A 154 0.50 20.09 3.70
C PHE A 154 0.64 21.44 4.44
N PHE A 155 0.35 21.46 5.73
CA PHE A 155 0.49 22.69 6.53
C PHE A 155 1.95 23.02 6.84
N VAL A 156 2.80 22.04 7.11
CA VAL A 156 4.22 22.26 7.44
C VAL A 156 5.00 22.73 6.22
N LEU A 157 4.69 22.22 5.02
CA LEU A 157 5.38 22.61 3.77
C LEU A 157 4.79 23.86 3.13
N ARG A 158 3.79 24.49 3.75
CA ARG A 158 3.20 25.72 3.24
C ARG A 158 4.26 26.82 3.15
N ASP A 159 4.28 27.51 2.01
CA ASP A 159 5.19 28.62 1.71
C ASP A 159 6.69 28.28 1.81
N LYS A 160 7.03 26.96 1.71
CA LYS A 160 8.41 26.45 1.74
C LYS A 160 8.87 26.05 0.34
N ASN A 161 9.86 26.77 -0.20
CA ASN A 161 10.53 26.40 -1.45
C ASN A 161 11.69 25.42 -1.23
N HIS A 162 12.32 25.50 -0.05
CA HIS A 162 13.39 24.63 0.41
C HIS A 162 13.03 24.06 1.78
N LEU A 163 13.37 22.80 2.01
CA LEU A 163 13.14 22.14 3.29
C LEU A 163 14.39 22.26 4.16
N ASP A 164 14.46 23.35 4.91
CA ASP A 164 15.54 23.60 5.87
C ASP A 164 15.58 22.54 6.98
N GLU A 165 16.71 22.44 7.65
CA GLU A 165 16.95 21.44 8.70
C GLU A 165 15.91 21.52 9.83
N SER A 166 15.47 22.72 10.19
CA SER A 166 14.45 22.90 11.23
C SER A 166 13.09 22.33 10.82
N THR A 167 12.69 22.51 9.56
CA THR A 167 11.46 21.97 9.00
C THR A 167 11.52 20.44 8.94
N ARG A 168 12.66 19.87 8.47
CA ARG A 168 12.86 18.40 8.44
C ARG A 168 12.81 17.81 9.83
N THR A 169 13.49 18.41 10.81
CA THR A 169 13.49 17.97 12.20
C THR A 169 12.09 18.00 12.81
N LEU A 170 11.31 19.06 12.54
CA LEU A 170 9.90 19.13 12.98
C LEU A 170 9.08 17.99 12.38
N VAL A 171 9.18 17.75 11.07
CA VAL A 171 8.44 16.68 10.39
C VAL A 171 8.78 15.32 11.02
N PHE A 172 10.07 14.99 11.13
CA PHE A 172 10.48 13.70 11.71
C PHE A 172 10.08 13.56 13.17
N THR A 173 10.28 14.59 14.00
CA THR A 173 9.90 14.53 15.41
C THR A 173 8.40 14.21 15.58
N VAL A 174 7.54 14.86 14.81
CA VAL A 174 6.09 14.60 14.87
C VAL A 174 5.77 13.19 14.36
N LEU A 175 6.33 12.78 13.21
CA LEU A 175 6.09 11.44 12.65
C LEU A 175 6.62 10.33 13.59
N ILE A 176 7.78 10.53 14.23
CA ILE A 176 8.33 9.60 15.23
C ILE A 176 7.38 9.51 16.44
N ALA A 177 6.93 10.63 16.96
CA ALA A 177 6.00 10.65 18.11
C ALA A 177 4.70 9.90 17.79
N VAL A 178 4.11 10.14 16.62
CA VAL A 178 2.91 9.46 16.14
C VAL A 178 3.15 7.96 15.96
N CYS A 179 4.25 7.56 15.31
CA CYS A 179 4.61 6.16 15.13
C CYS A 179 4.84 5.45 16.47
N PHE A 180 5.53 6.11 17.39
CA PHE A 180 5.80 5.57 18.73
C PHE A 180 4.51 5.36 19.53
N LEU A 181 3.55 6.30 19.44
CA LEU A 181 2.22 6.10 20.04
C LEU A 181 1.51 4.87 19.45
N GLY A 182 1.57 4.69 18.13
CA GLY A 182 1.06 3.49 17.47
C GLY A 182 1.76 2.22 17.95
N THR A 183 3.08 2.26 18.13
CA THR A 183 3.86 1.15 18.66
C THR A 183 3.44 0.79 20.09
N LEU A 184 3.19 1.77 20.95
CA LEU A 184 2.66 1.54 22.31
C LEU A 184 1.26 0.93 22.30
N LEU A 185 0.39 1.28 21.34
CA LEU A 185 -0.93 0.69 21.20
C LEU A 185 -0.87 -0.83 20.91
N PHE A 186 0.17 -1.34 20.22
CA PHE A 186 0.34 -2.78 20.04
C PHE A 186 0.53 -3.52 21.35
N LEU A 187 1.13 -2.91 22.39
CA LEU A 187 1.26 -3.50 23.72
C LEU A 187 -0.09 -3.68 24.42
N LEU A 188 -1.08 -2.84 24.08
CA LEU A 188 -2.42 -2.88 24.66
C LEU A 188 -3.32 -3.94 23.99
N LEU A 189 -2.89 -4.56 22.88
CA LEU A 189 -3.62 -5.63 22.22
C LEU A 189 -3.82 -6.80 23.19
N ARG A 190 -5.07 -7.24 23.31
CA ARG A 190 -5.42 -8.37 24.18
C ARG A 190 -5.26 -9.70 23.44
N SER A 191 -5.13 -10.78 24.20
CA SER A 191 -5.17 -12.11 23.61
C SER A 191 -6.49 -12.32 22.85
N PRO A 192 -6.46 -12.95 21.66
CA PRO A 192 -7.68 -13.29 20.95
C PRO A 192 -8.61 -14.10 21.85
N VAL A 193 -9.90 -13.88 21.71
CA VAL A 193 -10.91 -14.66 22.45
C VAL A 193 -11.02 -16.02 21.78
N SER A 194 -10.37 -17.05 22.32
CA SER A 194 -10.56 -18.42 21.90
C SER A 194 -12.04 -18.79 21.99
N SER A 195 -12.63 -19.20 20.88
CA SER A 195 -13.90 -19.94 20.92
C SER A 195 -13.57 -21.35 21.42
N GLU A 196 -14.18 -21.79 22.50
CA GLU A 196 -14.00 -23.12 23.10
C GLU A 196 -14.35 -24.30 22.17
N GLY A 197 -14.51 -24.10 20.89
CA GLY A 197 -14.76 -25.10 19.86
C GLY A 197 -13.71 -25.21 18.76
N THR A 198 -12.75 -24.27 18.70
CA THR A 198 -11.81 -24.19 17.57
C THR A 198 -10.47 -24.91 17.82
N GLU A 199 -10.26 -25.46 19.01
CA GLU A 199 -9.07 -26.28 19.27
C GLU A 199 -9.08 -27.64 18.53
N ASN A 200 -10.26 -28.15 18.20
CA ASN A 200 -10.40 -29.40 17.46
C ASN A 200 -10.40 -29.26 15.93
N GLU A 201 -10.48 -28.03 15.40
CA GLU A 201 -10.37 -27.75 13.95
C GLU A 201 -9.02 -27.13 13.54
N ARG A 202 -8.06 -27.04 14.45
CA ARG A 202 -6.66 -26.91 14.05
C ARG A 202 -6.25 -28.24 13.43
N GLY A 203 -6.61 -28.42 12.16
CA GLY A 203 -5.98 -29.40 11.31
C GLY A 203 -4.48 -29.31 11.54
N GLU A 204 -3.77 -30.44 11.49
CA GLU A 204 -2.33 -30.57 11.69
C GLU A 204 -1.63 -29.31 11.19
N THR A 205 -0.98 -28.58 12.09
CA THR A 205 -0.19 -27.39 11.73
C THR A 205 0.86 -27.89 10.74
N LEU A 206 0.63 -27.62 9.47
CA LEU A 206 1.57 -27.98 8.41
C LEU A 206 2.94 -27.41 8.79
N SER A 207 3.99 -28.19 8.54
CA SER A 207 5.33 -27.67 8.77
C SER A 207 5.54 -26.42 7.89
N PRO A 208 6.33 -25.42 8.32
CA PRO A 208 6.61 -24.22 7.52
C PRO A 208 7.09 -24.55 6.09
N ILE A 209 7.85 -25.63 5.93
CA ILE A 209 8.31 -26.13 4.63
C ILE A 209 7.13 -26.58 3.76
N GLN A 210 6.14 -27.24 4.36
CA GLN A 210 4.95 -27.70 3.63
C GLN A 210 4.07 -26.51 3.20
N GLU A 211 3.95 -25.48 4.02
CA GLU A 211 3.24 -24.25 3.67
C GLU A 211 3.92 -23.51 2.51
N ILE A 212 5.25 -23.41 2.52
CA ILE A 212 6.03 -22.85 1.41
C ILE A 212 5.81 -23.65 0.13
N LYS A 213 5.88 -25.01 0.21
CA LYS A 213 5.65 -25.88 -0.94
C LYS A 213 4.24 -25.73 -1.50
N ASN A 214 3.24 -25.64 -0.65
CA ASN A 214 1.85 -25.43 -1.05
C ASN A 214 1.67 -24.07 -1.74
N SER A 215 2.26 -23.00 -1.19
CA SER A 215 2.26 -21.66 -1.80
C SER A 215 2.94 -21.67 -3.18
N PHE A 216 4.07 -22.37 -3.31
CA PHE A 216 4.77 -22.50 -4.59
C PHE A 216 3.95 -23.29 -5.62
N THR A 217 3.29 -24.39 -5.21
CA THR A 217 2.38 -25.15 -6.07
C THR A 217 1.21 -24.27 -6.52
N LEU A 218 0.63 -23.49 -5.61
CA LEU A 218 -0.46 -22.56 -5.92
C LEU A 218 -0.01 -21.49 -6.91
N PHE A 219 1.20 -20.95 -6.74
CA PHE A 219 1.79 -19.94 -7.64
C PHE A 219 1.85 -20.40 -9.10
N LEU A 220 2.08 -21.69 -9.35
CA LEU A 220 2.19 -22.28 -10.68
C LEU A 220 0.85 -22.64 -11.32
N THR A 221 -0.29 -22.49 -10.61
CA THR A 221 -1.59 -22.73 -11.22
C THR A 221 -1.94 -21.68 -12.27
N GLU A 222 -2.68 -22.06 -13.34
CA GLU A 222 -3.04 -21.15 -14.44
C GLU A 222 -3.73 -19.89 -13.94
N ASP A 223 -4.74 -20.05 -13.06
CA ASP A 223 -5.50 -18.91 -12.52
C ASP A 223 -4.61 -17.97 -11.68
N MET A 224 -3.68 -18.52 -10.88
CA MET A 224 -2.77 -17.71 -10.07
C MET A 224 -1.72 -17.01 -10.95
N CYS A 225 -1.18 -17.68 -11.97
CA CYS A 225 -0.28 -17.06 -12.95
C CYS A 225 -0.95 -15.86 -13.65
N LEU A 226 -2.23 -15.98 -14.00
CA LEU A 226 -2.99 -14.87 -14.57
C LEU A 226 -3.21 -13.74 -13.56
N LEU A 227 -3.61 -14.07 -12.32
CA LEU A 227 -3.79 -13.07 -11.25
C LEU A 227 -2.47 -12.35 -10.92
N ASN A 228 -1.33 -13.03 -11.00
CA ASN A 228 -0.03 -12.41 -10.78
C ASN A 228 0.25 -11.23 -11.72
N MET A 229 -0.33 -11.19 -12.92
CA MET A 229 -0.23 -10.01 -13.80
C MET A 229 -0.98 -8.82 -13.21
N SER A 230 -2.17 -9.05 -12.63
CA SER A 230 -2.93 -8.01 -11.94
C SER A 230 -2.21 -7.56 -10.65
N PHE A 231 -1.67 -8.51 -9.88
CA PHE A 231 -0.91 -8.22 -8.67
C PHE A 231 0.34 -7.38 -8.97
N PHE A 232 1.06 -7.72 -10.04
CA PHE A 232 2.23 -6.99 -10.49
C PHE A 232 1.88 -5.56 -10.90
N PHE A 233 0.79 -5.37 -11.67
CA PHE A 233 0.30 -4.03 -11.99
C PHE A 233 0.01 -3.22 -10.73
N THR A 234 -0.70 -3.77 -9.74
CA THR A 234 -1.01 -3.03 -8.51
C THR A 234 0.24 -2.62 -7.73
N GLY A 235 1.32 -3.38 -7.80
CA GLY A 235 2.59 -3.03 -7.17
C GLY A 235 3.30 -1.86 -7.87
N LEU A 236 3.35 -1.86 -9.22
CA LEU A 236 3.87 -0.74 -9.98
C LEU A 236 3.03 0.53 -9.75
N HIS A 237 1.72 0.38 -9.74
CA HIS A 237 0.79 1.49 -9.52
C HIS A 237 0.93 2.07 -8.10
N LEU A 238 1.01 1.20 -7.08
CA LEU A 238 1.24 1.59 -5.69
C LEU A 238 2.50 2.45 -5.54
N SER A 239 3.64 1.99 -6.05
CA SER A 239 4.90 2.73 -5.96
C SER A 239 4.85 4.04 -6.72
N PHE A 240 4.17 4.05 -7.86
CA PHE A 240 4.03 5.25 -8.67
C PHE A 240 3.25 6.34 -7.91
N TYR A 241 2.05 6.08 -7.43
CA TYR A 241 1.25 7.12 -6.78
C TYR A 241 1.77 7.48 -5.38
N SER A 242 2.31 6.51 -4.61
CA SER A 242 2.72 6.75 -3.23
C SER A 242 4.08 7.39 -3.06
N GLY A 243 4.93 7.39 -4.07
CA GLY A 243 6.29 7.92 -3.96
C GLY A 243 6.71 8.76 -5.16
N VAL A 244 6.52 8.26 -6.38
CA VAL A 244 7.05 8.91 -7.58
C VAL A 244 6.20 10.12 -8.00
N TYR A 245 4.90 9.93 -8.14
CA TYR A 245 4.00 10.96 -8.63
C TYR A 245 3.95 12.19 -7.73
N SER A 246 3.74 11.97 -6.42
CA SER A 246 3.69 13.07 -5.46
C SER A 246 4.99 13.86 -5.41
N SER A 247 6.14 13.17 -5.43
CA SER A 247 7.46 13.82 -5.49
C SER A 247 7.64 14.61 -6.78
N SER A 248 7.20 14.07 -7.92
CA SER A 248 7.29 14.75 -9.24
C SER A 248 6.47 16.04 -9.28
N ILE A 249 5.29 16.07 -8.65
CA ILE A 249 4.52 17.32 -8.48
C ILE A 249 5.37 18.33 -7.70
N GLY A 250 5.94 17.92 -6.57
CA GLY A 250 6.77 18.79 -5.73
C GLY A 250 8.04 19.30 -6.40
N PHE A 251 8.59 18.54 -7.36
CA PHE A 251 9.77 18.93 -8.13
C PHE A 251 9.45 19.80 -9.34
N THR A 252 8.20 19.83 -9.81
CA THR A 252 7.79 20.70 -10.94
C THR A 252 7.56 22.12 -10.44
N THR A 253 8.64 22.92 -10.38
CA THR A 253 8.64 24.26 -9.78
C THR A 253 7.79 25.28 -10.54
N THR A 254 7.50 25.03 -11.81
CA THR A 254 6.60 25.83 -12.64
C THR A 254 5.13 25.78 -12.19
N MET A 255 4.74 24.84 -11.32
CA MET A 255 3.41 24.80 -10.69
C MET A 255 3.17 25.90 -9.64
N GLY A 256 4.16 26.75 -9.40
CA GLY A 256 4.07 27.88 -8.49
C GLY A 256 4.99 27.78 -7.27
N THR A 257 5.01 28.85 -6.48
CA THR A 257 5.87 28.95 -5.29
C THR A 257 5.60 27.90 -4.22
N ASN A 258 4.44 27.26 -4.25
CA ASN A 258 4.00 26.27 -3.25
C ASN A 258 4.06 24.82 -3.78
N SER A 259 4.88 24.52 -4.81
CA SER A 259 4.96 23.18 -5.40
C SER A 259 5.25 22.09 -4.36
N LYS A 260 6.09 22.35 -3.36
CA LYS A 260 6.40 21.40 -2.28
C LYS A 260 5.18 21.09 -1.39
N GLN A 261 4.30 22.06 -1.17
CA GLN A 261 3.05 21.88 -0.43
C GLN A 261 2.09 20.93 -1.17
N LEU A 262 2.12 20.92 -2.51
CA LEU A 262 1.28 20.05 -3.32
C LEU A 262 1.56 18.56 -3.10
N VAL A 263 2.75 18.19 -2.59
CA VAL A 263 3.07 16.80 -2.22
C VAL A 263 2.11 16.29 -1.14
N GLY A 264 1.92 17.08 -0.09
CA GLY A 264 0.95 16.75 0.96
C GLY A 264 -0.49 16.72 0.45
N LEU A 265 -0.88 17.71 -0.39
CA LEU A 265 -2.21 17.74 -0.99
C LEU A 265 -2.46 16.54 -1.91
N SER A 266 -1.45 16.12 -2.67
CA SER A 266 -1.50 14.91 -3.50
C SER A 266 -1.81 13.68 -2.64
N GLY A 267 -1.08 13.47 -1.54
CA GLY A 267 -1.33 12.36 -0.63
C GLY A 267 -2.74 12.37 0.00
N ILE A 268 -3.26 13.56 0.35
CA ILE A 268 -4.65 13.70 0.83
C ILE A 268 -5.63 13.22 -0.24
N LEU A 269 -5.49 13.69 -1.48
CA LEU A 269 -6.44 13.38 -2.56
C LEU A 269 -6.33 11.92 -3.01
N ILE A 270 -5.14 11.32 -2.98
CA ILE A 270 -4.97 9.86 -3.18
C ILE A 270 -5.79 9.11 -2.12
N GLY A 271 -5.60 9.44 -0.84
CA GLY A 271 -6.35 8.80 0.25
C GLY A 271 -7.86 8.98 0.15
N VAL A 272 -8.35 10.17 -0.24
CA VAL A 272 -9.77 10.42 -0.51
C VAL A 272 -10.27 9.54 -1.65
N GLY A 273 -9.51 9.41 -2.74
CA GLY A 273 -9.83 8.54 -3.87
C GLY A 273 -9.96 7.08 -3.44
N GLU A 274 -9.00 6.56 -2.66
CA GLU A 274 -9.03 5.19 -2.14
C GLU A 274 -10.23 4.94 -1.21
N ILE A 275 -10.54 5.86 -0.30
CA ILE A 275 -11.67 5.74 0.62
C ILE A 275 -12.99 5.73 -0.17
N LEU A 276 -13.18 6.69 -1.08
CA LEU A 276 -14.42 6.80 -1.85
C LEU A 276 -14.61 5.59 -2.78
N GLY A 277 -13.55 5.12 -3.44
CA GLY A 277 -13.62 3.91 -4.27
C GLY A 277 -13.95 2.68 -3.44
N GLY A 278 -13.25 2.44 -2.32
CA GLY A 278 -13.50 1.31 -1.44
C GLY A 278 -14.93 1.31 -0.87
N PHE A 279 -15.42 2.46 -0.42
CA PHE A 279 -16.78 2.61 0.10
C PHE A 279 -17.84 2.41 -0.96
N LEU A 280 -17.68 3.01 -2.14
CA LEU A 280 -18.61 2.92 -3.24
C LEU A 280 -18.84 1.46 -3.66
N PHE A 281 -17.75 0.70 -3.83
CA PHE A 281 -17.83 -0.70 -4.25
C PHE A 281 -18.27 -1.65 -3.15
N SER A 282 -18.06 -1.30 -1.88
CA SER A 282 -18.61 -2.05 -0.73
C SER A 282 -20.15 -1.97 -0.68
N ILE A 283 -20.72 -0.83 -1.09
CA ILE A 283 -22.19 -0.63 -1.11
C ILE A 283 -22.80 -1.17 -2.41
N LEU A 284 -22.18 -0.87 -3.56
CA LEU A 284 -22.72 -1.19 -4.89
C LEU A 284 -22.28 -2.57 -5.40
N GLY A 285 -21.38 -3.25 -4.68
CA GLY A 285 -20.92 -4.59 -5.01
C GLY A 285 -22.06 -5.60 -4.96
N LYS A 286 -21.97 -6.63 -5.82
CA LYS A 286 -22.93 -7.72 -5.86
C LYS A 286 -22.91 -8.48 -4.54
N LYS A 287 -23.95 -8.39 -3.72
CA LYS A 287 -24.10 -9.23 -2.53
C LYS A 287 -24.49 -10.63 -2.99
N SER A 288 -23.70 -11.65 -2.67
CA SER A 288 -24.13 -13.04 -2.80
C SER A 288 -25.30 -13.26 -1.84
N SER A 289 -26.50 -13.42 -2.39
CA SER A 289 -27.70 -13.74 -1.61
C SER A 289 -28.02 -15.22 -1.83
N ASP A 290 -28.15 -15.99 -0.74
CA ASP A 290 -28.51 -17.41 -0.75
C ASP A 290 -29.92 -17.71 -1.31
N ASN A 291 -30.69 -16.71 -1.65
CA ASN A 291 -32.04 -16.86 -2.21
C ASN A 291 -32.14 -16.15 -3.54
N ASN A 292 -32.20 -16.88 -4.64
CA ASN A 292 -32.66 -16.64 -6.02
C ASN A 292 -33.19 -15.23 -6.42
N ILE A 293 -32.77 -14.18 -5.78
CA ILE A 293 -33.05 -12.80 -6.16
C ILE A 293 -31.77 -12.26 -6.80
N GLU A 294 -31.81 -11.96 -8.11
CA GLU A 294 -30.74 -11.24 -8.81
C GLU A 294 -30.38 -9.98 -8.03
N SER A 295 -29.26 -10.00 -7.31
CA SER A 295 -28.78 -8.83 -6.62
C SER A 295 -28.27 -7.82 -7.66
N LYS A 296 -28.95 -6.69 -7.80
CA LYS A 296 -28.51 -5.55 -8.60
C LYS A 296 -27.20 -5.00 -8.00
N GLY A 297 -26.04 -5.43 -8.50
CA GLY A 297 -24.74 -4.92 -8.12
C GLY A 297 -23.77 -5.00 -9.29
N PHE A 298 -22.70 -4.21 -9.27
CA PHE A 298 -21.66 -4.28 -10.28
C PHE A 298 -20.89 -5.61 -10.18
N SER A 299 -20.62 -6.23 -11.33
CA SER A 299 -19.73 -7.40 -11.41
C SER A 299 -18.29 -6.98 -11.11
N HIS A 300 -17.45 -7.93 -10.64
CA HIS A 300 -16.04 -7.69 -10.41
C HIS A 300 -15.34 -7.11 -11.65
N SER A 301 -15.62 -7.69 -12.81
CA SER A 301 -15.09 -7.23 -14.09
C SER A 301 -15.53 -5.80 -14.45
N ALA A 302 -16.75 -5.38 -14.11
CA ALA A 302 -17.23 -4.00 -14.38
C ALA A 302 -16.47 -2.97 -13.52
N VAL A 303 -16.17 -3.29 -12.27
CA VAL A 303 -15.41 -2.42 -11.38
C VAL A 303 -13.95 -2.30 -11.86
N VAL A 304 -13.34 -3.41 -12.26
CA VAL A 304 -11.96 -3.40 -12.83
C VAL A 304 -11.92 -2.64 -14.16
N ALA A 305 -12.96 -2.76 -15.02
CA ALA A 305 -13.07 -1.98 -16.26
C ALA A 305 -13.17 -0.48 -15.97
N LEU A 306 -13.91 -0.08 -14.94
CA LEU A 306 -13.97 1.31 -14.51
C LEU A 306 -12.58 1.78 -14.03
N GLY A 307 -11.90 1.00 -13.20
CA GLY A 307 -10.53 1.27 -12.76
C GLY A 307 -9.54 1.40 -13.92
N PHE A 308 -9.68 0.55 -14.94
CA PHE A 308 -8.89 0.64 -16.18
C PHE A 308 -9.07 1.99 -16.87
N ILE A 309 -10.32 2.41 -17.09
CA ILE A 309 -10.64 3.69 -17.77
C ILE A 309 -10.09 4.86 -16.96
N ILE A 310 -10.31 4.87 -15.65
CA ILE A 310 -9.87 5.95 -14.77
C ILE A 310 -8.33 6.05 -14.77
N ASN A 311 -7.61 4.93 -14.70
CA ASN A 311 -6.16 4.93 -14.73
C ASN A 311 -5.61 5.37 -16.10
N ILE A 312 -6.21 4.95 -17.22
CA ILE A 312 -5.82 5.43 -18.55
C ILE A 312 -6.01 6.95 -18.66
N VAL A 313 -7.13 7.48 -18.17
CA VAL A 313 -7.37 8.93 -18.14
C VAL A 313 -6.33 9.63 -17.26
N ALA A 314 -6.08 9.12 -16.05
CA ALA A 314 -5.10 9.70 -15.15
C ALA A 314 -3.70 9.72 -15.77
N TYR A 315 -3.22 8.59 -16.32
CA TYR A 315 -1.91 8.51 -16.97
C TYR A 315 -1.80 9.42 -18.19
N GLY A 316 -2.86 9.53 -19.01
CA GLY A 316 -2.90 10.45 -20.13
C GLY A 316 -2.81 11.92 -19.70
N LEU A 317 -3.54 12.30 -18.64
CA LEU A 317 -3.48 13.65 -18.08
C LEU A 317 -2.11 13.95 -17.45
N ILE A 318 -1.50 12.97 -16.76
CA ILE A 318 -0.14 13.12 -16.21
C ILE A 318 0.88 13.30 -17.32
N PHE A 319 0.79 12.49 -18.39
CA PHE A 319 1.68 12.55 -19.54
C PHE A 319 1.71 13.95 -20.19
N ILE A 320 0.57 14.62 -20.31
CA ILE A 320 0.52 15.96 -20.90
C ILE A 320 0.89 17.07 -19.92
N ASN A 321 0.76 16.83 -18.58
CA ASN A 321 0.91 17.86 -17.55
C ASN A 321 2.29 17.88 -16.87
N LEU A 322 2.93 16.73 -16.66
CA LEU A 322 4.23 16.64 -15.98
C LEU A 322 5.38 16.47 -16.96
N PRO A 323 6.50 17.19 -16.77
CA PRO A 323 7.69 17.01 -17.58
C PRO A 323 8.37 15.67 -17.33
N ASP A 324 9.09 15.15 -18.34
CA ASP A 324 9.72 13.83 -18.28
C ASP A 324 10.76 13.68 -17.17
N ASP A 325 11.50 14.75 -16.87
CA ASP A 325 12.55 14.78 -15.86
C ASP A 325 12.04 15.00 -14.41
N SER A 326 10.73 15.21 -14.24
CA SER A 326 10.12 15.49 -12.92
C SER A 326 10.38 14.43 -11.84
N PRO A 327 10.63 13.11 -12.10
CA PRO A 327 10.95 12.18 -11.04
C PRO A 327 12.35 12.37 -10.42
N PHE A 328 13.27 13.05 -11.10
CA PHE A 328 14.67 13.11 -10.70
C PHE A 328 15.01 14.24 -9.73
N GLY A 329 14.26 15.34 -9.74
CA GLY A 329 14.50 16.50 -8.90
C GLY A 329 13.84 17.76 -9.45
N ASP A 330 14.15 18.90 -8.83
CA ASP A 330 13.55 20.19 -9.21
C ASP A 330 13.78 20.49 -10.68
N THR A 331 12.69 20.79 -11.40
CA THR A 331 12.70 21.10 -12.82
C THR A 331 11.80 22.28 -13.14
N THR A 332 12.22 23.07 -14.16
CA THR A 332 11.45 24.13 -14.79
C THR A 332 11.00 23.73 -16.21
N ALA A 333 11.28 22.48 -16.61
CA ALA A 333 10.90 22.01 -17.92
C ALA A 333 9.39 22.05 -18.12
N LYS A 334 8.98 22.24 -19.38
CA LYS A 334 7.59 22.20 -19.79
C LYS A 334 7.26 20.79 -20.26
N SER A 335 6.01 20.42 -20.08
CA SER A 335 5.43 19.23 -20.72
C SER A 335 4.70 19.67 -22.01
N PHE A 336 3.75 18.88 -22.48
CA PHE A 336 2.91 19.23 -23.63
C PHE A 336 2.05 20.47 -23.36
N ILE A 337 1.68 20.71 -22.10
CA ILE A 337 1.03 21.92 -21.62
C ILE A 337 1.91 22.58 -20.54
N GLU A 338 1.64 23.84 -20.20
CA GLU A 338 2.19 24.45 -18.98
C GLU A 338 1.71 23.64 -17.78
N PRO A 339 2.65 23.18 -16.89
CA PRO A 339 2.27 22.37 -15.74
C PRO A 339 1.21 23.04 -14.86
N ASN A 340 0.09 22.36 -14.72
CA ASN A 340 -1.10 22.86 -14.02
C ASN A 340 -1.31 22.10 -12.71
N GLN A 341 -1.27 22.82 -11.59
CA GLN A 341 -1.43 22.23 -10.26
C GLN A 341 -2.81 21.60 -10.03
N TYR A 342 -3.88 22.19 -10.56
CA TYR A 342 -5.25 21.65 -10.37
C TYR A 342 -5.42 20.31 -11.08
N LEU A 343 -4.84 20.21 -12.28
CA LEU A 343 -4.84 18.98 -13.05
C LEU A 343 -4.02 17.88 -12.34
N ALA A 344 -2.86 18.25 -11.78
CA ALA A 344 -2.03 17.34 -11.00
C ALA A 344 -2.77 16.79 -9.77
N ILE A 345 -3.47 17.64 -9.04
CA ILE A 345 -4.24 17.25 -7.85
C ILE A 345 -5.46 16.38 -8.23
N LEU A 346 -6.13 16.70 -9.34
CA LEU A 346 -7.19 15.83 -9.88
C LEU A 346 -6.65 14.43 -10.20
N CYS A 347 -5.48 14.33 -10.84
CA CYS A 347 -4.85 13.05 -11.12
C CYS A 347 -4.52 12.28 -9.85
N SER A 348 -4.11 12.94 -8.75
CA SER A 348 -3.90 12.29 -7.45
C SER A 348 -5.15 11.56 -6.97
N PHE A 349 -6.31 12.21 -7.05
CA PHE A 349 -7.60 11.60 -6.71
C PHE A 349 -7.92 10.40 -7.63
N LEU A 350 -7.73 10.55 -8.94
CA LEU A 350 -8.01 9.49 -9.92
C LEU A 350 -7.10 8.27 -9.70
N LEU A 351 -5.83 8.47 -9.36
CA LEU A 351 -4.89 7.38 -9.07
C LEU A 351 -5.35 6.57 -7.84
N GLY A 352 -5.72 7.23 -6.74
CA GLY A 352 -6.22 6.55 -5.56
C GLY A 352 -7.54 5.82 -5.80
N PHE A 353 -8.46 6.44 -6.53
CA PHE A 353 -9.72 5.80 -6.90
C PHE A 353 -9.50 4.59 -7.81
N GLY A 354 -8.62 4.69 -8.80
CA GLY A 354 -8.22 3.60 -9.69
C GLY A 354 -7.58 2.43 -8.94
N ASP A 355 -6.71 2.71 -7.96
CA ASP A 355 -6.10 1.70 -7.08
C ASP A 355 -7.16 0.90 -6.31
N SER A 356 -8.09 1.60 -5.71
CA SER A 356 -9.21 1.02 -4.97
C SER A 356 -10.06 0.08 -5.83
N CYS A 357 -10.30 0.42 -7.13
CA CYS A 357 -11.02 -0.46 -8.05
C CYS A 357 -10.35 -1.83 -8.21
N PHE A 358 -9.03 -1.86 -8.37
CA PHE A 358 -8.28 -3.11 -8.53
C PHE A 358 -8.16 -3.88 -7.22
N ASN A 359 -7.68 -3.25 -6.17
CA ASN A 359 -7.41 -3.93 -4.90
C ASN A 359 -8.67 -4.55 -4.30
N THR A 360 -9.79 -3.84 -4.28
CA THR A 360 -11.05 -4.39 -3.73
C THR A 360 -11.52 -5.62 -4.49
N GLN A 361 -11.38 -5.65 -5.81
CA GLN A 361 -11.80 -6.81 -6.60
C GLN A 361 -10.80 -7.97 -6.51
N ILE A 362 -9.51 -7.71 -6.40
CA ILE A 362 -8.50 -8.73 -6.14
C ILE A 362 -8.79 -9.44 -4.80
N TYR A 363 -9.05 -8.69 -3.72
CA TYR A 363 -9.43 -9.28 -2.43
C TYR A 363 -10.69 -10.13 -2.53
N ASN A 364 -11.70 -9.66 -3.26
CA ASN A 364 -12.95 -10.39 -3.47
C ASN A 364 -12.72 -11.70 -4.24
N VAL A 365 -11.96 -11.66 -5.34
CA VAL A 365 -11.65 -12.86 -6.15
C VAL A 365 -10.80 -13.85 -5.35
N ILE A 366 -9.80 -13.39 -4.60
CA ILE A 366 -9.01 -14.28 -3.74
C ILE A 366 -9.90 -14.93 -2.68
N GLY A 367 -10.76 -14.17 -2.02
CA GLY A 367 -11.68 -14.68 -0.99
C GLY A 367 -12.66 -15.70 -1.53
N GLN A 368 -13.17 -15.52 -2.74
CA GLN A 368 -14.13 -16.46 -3.37
C GLN A 368 -13.44 -17.68 -3.98
N ARG A 369 -12.34 -17.47 -4.74
CA ARG A 369 -11.68 -18.52 -5.51
C ARG A 369 -10.82 -19.44 -4.65
N TYR A 370 -10.19 -18.86 -3.63
CA TYR A 370 -9.21 -19.53 -2.78
C TYR A 370 -9.65 -19.54 -1.31
N SER A 371 -10.97 -19.69 -1.05
CA SER A 371 -11.52 -19.66 0.32
C SER A 371 -10.82 -20.62 1.27
N VAL A 372 -10.46 -21.83 0.81
CA VAL A 372 -9.71 -22.85 1.59
C VAL A 372 -8.21 -22.50 1.71
N ASN A 373 -7.62 -21.86 0.68
CA ASN A 373 -6.20 -21.49 0.58
C ASN A 373 -6.02 -19.97 0.56
N SER A 374 -6.87 -19.22 1.25
CA SER A 374 -6.88 -17.75 1.20
C SER A 374 -5.58 -17.13 1.74
N ALA A 375 -5.01 -17.69 2.80
CA ALA A 375 -3.77 -17.18 3.38
C ALA A 375 -2.56 -17.32 2.42
N PRO A 376 -2.29 -18.50 1.79
CA PRO A 376 -1.28 -18.61 0.75
C PRO A 376 -1.52 -17.68 -0.45
N ALA A 377 -2.77 -17.55 -0.92
CA ALA A 377 -3.09 -16.69 -2.05
C ALA A 377 -2.87 -15.21 -1.74
N MET A 378 -3.22 -14.76 -0.53
CA MET A 378 -2.93 -13.40 -0.05
C MET A 378 -1.43 -13.16 0.10
N ALA A 379 -0.67 -14.13 0.59
CA ALA A 379 0.78 -14.03 0.69
C ALA A 379 1.43 -13.87 -0.70
N LEU A 380 0.97 -14.62 -1.70
CA LEU A 380 1.42 -14.49 -3.09
C LEU A 380 1.05 -13.13 -3.68
N PHE A 381 -0.16 -12.63 -3.41
CA PHE A 381 -0.55 -11.28 -3.82
C PHE A 381 0.41 -10.24 -3.25
N LYS A 382 0.66 -10.26 -1.94
CA LYS A 382 1.56 -9.30 -1.29
C LYS A 382 3.01 -9.45 -1.76
N PHE A 383 3.46 -10.69 -1.99
CA PHE A 383 4.78 -10.95 -2.57
C PHE A 383 4.95 -10.32 -3.95
N MET A 384 4.01 -10.60 -4.88
CA MET A 384 4.07 -10.05 -6.25
C MET A 384 3.93 -8.52 -6.27
N GLN A 385 3.03 -7.97 -5.45
CA GLN A 385 2.86 -6.53 -5.29
C GLN A 385 4.15 -5.88 -4.78
N SER A 386 4.82 -6.48 -3.81
CA SER A 386 6.06 -5.95 -3.23
C SER A 386 7.24 -6.03 -4.21
N ILE A 387 7.38 -7.15 -4.94
CA ILE A 387 8.41 -7.27 -6.00
C ILE A 387 8.21 -6.19 -7.07
N ALA A 388 6.99 -6.01 -7.54
CA ALA A 388 6.68 -4.99 -8.54
C ALA A 388 6.98 -3.58 -8.03
N ALA A 389 6.60 -3.28 -6.78
CA ALA A 389 6.90 -1.98 -6.16
C ALA A 389 8.42 -1.75 -6.03
N ALA A 390 9.18 -2.78 -5.63
CA ALA A 390 10.63 -2.71 -5.55
C ALA A 390 11.27 -2.40 -6.91
N ILE A 391 10.84 -3.10 -7.96
CA ILE A 391 11.29 -2.87 -9.34
C ILE A 391 10.95 -1.45 -9.78
N SER A 392 9.73 -0.98 -9.48
CA SER A 392 9.29 0.36 -9.85
C SER A 392 10.13 1.44 -9.17
N PHE A 393 10.33 1.37 -7.88
CA PHE A 393 11.19 2.33 -7.18
C PHE A 393 12.64 2.29 -7.69
N PHE A 394 13.18 1.09 -7.99
CA PHE A 394 14.51 0.96 -8.54
C PHE A 394 14.66 1.69 -9.90
N TYR A 395 13.75 1.42 -10.85
CA TYR A 395 13.85 2.05 -12.16
C TYR A 395 13.47 3.55 -12.15
N SER A 396 12.75 4.03 -11.12
CA SER A 396 12.36 5.45 -11.04
C SER A 396 13.53 6.40 -10.90
N ASN A 397 14.70 5.91 -10.52
CA ASN A 397 15.96 6.68 -10.57
C ASN A 397 16.58 6.78 -11.97
N HIS A 398 16.13 5.97 -12.93
CA HIS A 398 16.75 5.83 -14.24
C HIS A 398 15.80 6.21 -15.39
N PHE A 399 14.50 6.06 -15.20
CA PHE A 399 13.48 6.31 -16.21
C PHE A 399 12.69 7.56 -15.90
N GLY A 400 12.55 8.43 -16.93
CA GLY A 400 11.71 9.59 -16.86
C GLY A 400 10.23 9.25 -16.72
N MET A 401 9.41 10.26 -16.51
CA MET A 401 7.97 10.15 -16.30
C MET A 401 7.29 9.39 -17.45
N TYR A 402 7.65 9.67 -18.69
CA TYR A 402 6.97 9.10 -19.84
C TYR A 402 7.20 7.59 -19.98
N VAL A 403 8.43 7.12 -19.75
CA VAL A 403 8.73 5.69 -19.77
C VAL A 403 7.99 4.96 -18.65
N GLN A 404 7.92 5.54 -17.46
CA GLN A 404 7.18 4.96 -16.33
C GLN A 404 5.69 4.84 -16.62
N LEU A 405 5.07 5.87 -17.24
CA LEU A 405 3.66 5.84 -17.65
C LEU A 405 3.41 4.77 -18.71
N ILE A 406 4.31 4.58 -19.69
CA ILE A 406 4.20 3.51 -20.71
C ILE A 406 4.21 2.14 -20.03
N LEU A 407 5.12 1.90 -19.09
CA LEU A 407 5.18 0.63 -18.33
C LEU A 407 3.92 0.38 -17.54
N LEU A 408 3.37 1.43 -16.91
CA LEU A 408 2.08 1.36 -16.19
C LEU A 408 0.92 1.02 -17.13
N VAL A 409 0.85 1.63 -18.31
CA VAL A 409 -0.21 1.34 -19.29
C VAL A 409 -0.12 -0.10 -19.80
N ILE A 410 1.08 -0.58 -20.14
CA ILE A 410 1.28 -1.95 -20.60
C ILE A 410 0.83 -2.95 -19.53
N THR A 411 1.29 -2.76 -18.30
CA THR A 411 0.95 -3.67 -17.19
C THR A 411 -0.51 -3.56 -16.77
N LEU A 412 -1.12 -2.38 -16.85
CA LEU A 412 -2.54 -2.16 -16.66
C LEU A 412 -3.39 -2.97 -17.65
N ILE A 413 -3.03 -2.93 -18.95
CA ILE A 413 -3.72 -3.71 -20.00
C ILE A 413 -3.57 -5.21 -19.70
N MET A 414 -2.35 -5.69 -19.44
CA MET A 414 -2.09 -7.10 -19.14
C MET A 414 -2.85 -7.56 -17.89
N GLY A 415 -2.78 -6.77 -16.81
CA GLY A 415 -3.46 -7.08 -15.55
C GLY A 415 -4.98 -7.11 -15.69
N THR A 416 -5.56 -6.17 -16.42
CA THR A 416 -7.01 -6.11 -16.68
C THR A 416 -7.50 -7.31 -17.49
N LEU A 417 -6.82 -7.64 -18.59
CA LEU A 417 -7.18 -8.79 -19.43
C LEU A 417 -7.07 -10.11 -18.67
N SER A 418 -6.00 -10.27 -17.89
CA SER A 418 -5.78 -11.45 -17.06
C SER A 418 -6.86 -11.58 -15.98
N PHE A 419 -7.23 -10.47 -15.33
CA PHE A 419 -8.31 -10.46 -14.35
C PHE A 419 -9.64 -10.91 -14.95
N PHE A 420 -10.02 -10.37 -16.12
CA PHE A 420 -11.25 -10.75 -16.82
C PHE A 420 -11.30 -12.23 -17.17
N LYS A 421 -10.16 -12.81 -17.57
CA LYS A 421 -10.08 -14.25 -17.88
C LYS A 421 -10.36 -15.10 -16.63
N VAL A 422 -9.82 -14.72 -15.47
CA VAL A 422 -10.05 -15.43 -14.21
C VAL A 422 -11.49 -15.24 -13.72
N ASP A 423 -12.01 -14.01 -13.71
CA ASP A 423 -13.38 -13.71 -13.27
C ASP A 423 -14.43 -14.50 -14.09
N LYS A 424 -14.26 -14.55 -15.42
CA LYS A 424 -15.13 -15.33 -16.31
C LYS A 424 -15.06 -16.85 -16.03
N SER A 425 -13.89 -17.36 -15.63
CA SER A 425 -13.74 -18.79 -15.27
C SER A 425 -14.50 -19.13 -13.99
N ILE A 426 -14.63 -18.19 -13.07
CA ILE A 426 -15.41 -18.31 -11.84
C ILE A 426 -16.90 -18.39 -12.19
N ASP A 427 -17.44 -17.43 -12.96
CA ASP A 427 -18.83 -17.38 -13.38
C ASP A 427 -19.30 -18.66 -14.11
N ASN A 428 -18.44 -19.22 -14.95
CA ASN A 428 -18.76 -20.44 -15.70
C ASN A 428 -18.86 -21.69 -14.80
N ARG A 429 -18.07 -21.78 -13.71
CA ARG A 429 -18.15 -22.91 -12.77
C ARG A 429 -19.43 -22.87 -11.93
N TYR A 430 -19.88 -21.70 -11.51
CA TYR A 430 -21.14 -21.54 -10.77
C TYR A 430 -22.39 -21.78 -11.64
N LYS A 431 -22.29 -21.76 -12.98
CA LYS A 431 -23.39 -22.08 -13.89
C LYS A 431 -23.53 -23.55 -14.22
N VAL A 432 -22.56 -24.39 -13.87
CA VAL A 432 -22.51 -25.84 -14.15
C VAL A 432 -23.03 -26.67 -12.95
N PHE A 433 -23.29 -26.05 -11.82
CA PHE A 433 -23.93 -26.60 -10.64
C PHE A 433 -25.29 -25.93 -10.39
#